data_460b4e219bd5016cbd3603689ca7f8e6
#
_entry.id   460b4e219bd5016cbd3603689ca7f8e6
#
_cell.length_a   1.000
_cell.length_b   1.000
_cell.length_c   1.000
_cell.angle_alpha   90.00
_cell.angle_beta   90.00
_cell.angle_gamma   90.00
#
_symmetry.space_group_name_H-M   'P 1'
#
loop_
_entity.id
_entity.type
_entity.pdbx_description
1 polymer ?
#
loop_
_entity_poly.entity_id
_entity_poly.type
_entity_poly.pdbx_seq_one_letter_code
_entity_poly.pdbx_strand_id
1 'polypeptide(L)'
;MAIYVTSDIHGDYKKYIQIFDKINFTDDDTLYVLGDVVDRGTGSIKILLDMMCRFNVIPIIGNHEYMAYYVLSKLVEEITEETLASFNEDFLVGMLSWTNENGGENTLKEFQKLSLENRQAILEYLEEFTPYEEIRVNGTDYILVHSGLSNFKENKPLDSYTIDEMIWARADYNKIYYKNKILITGHTPVSVILNDISADKILKQNNHIAIDCGCGYGKNLGVLCLDTMKEIYI
;
A
#
# COMPACT_ATOMS: atom_id res chain seq x y z
N MET A 1 -4.43 -17.57 15.71
CA MET A 1 -4.35 -16.11 15.50
C MET A 1 -2.90 -15.75 15.21
N ALA A 2 -2.63 -15.33 14.01
CA ALA A 2 -1.30 -14.87 13.59
C ALA A 2 -1.46 -13.53 12.86
N ILE A 3 -0.43 -12.69 12.91
CA ILE A 3 -0.41 -11.36 12.28
C ILE A 3 0.58 -11.38 11.13
N TYR A 4 0.10 -11.04 9.95
CA TYR A 4 0.87 -10.98 8.71
C TYR A 4 0.94 -9.56 8.16
N VAL A 5 2.01 -9.27 7.44
CA VAL A 5 2.21 -8.00 6.76
C VAL A 5 2.66 -8.26 5.32
N THR A 6 2.12 -7.52 4.36
CA THR A 6 2.54 -7.49 2.96
C THR A 6 2.44 -6.06 2.41
N SER A 7 2.95 -5.81 1.20
CA SER A 7 2.94 -4.48 0.58
C SER A 7 3.11 -4.58 -0.94
N ASP A 8 2.79 -3.48 -1.65
CA ASP A 8 3.15 -3.26 -3.06
C ASP A 8 2.72 -4.38 -4.00
N ILE A 9 1.44 -4.78 -3.89
CA ILE A 9 0.84 -5.88 -4.68
C ILE A 9 0.68 -5.47 -6.15
N HIS A 10 0.38 -4.19 -6.40
CA HIS A 10 0.29 -3.59 -7.73
C HIS A 10 -0.58 -4.39 -8.72
N GLY A 11 -1.83 -4.65 -8.34
CA GLY A 11 -2.80 -5.29 -9.24
C GLY A 11 -2.49 -6.74 -9.59
N ASP A 12 -1.52 -7.41 -8.95
CA ASP A 12 -1.30 -8.85 -9.14
C ASP A 12 -2.28 -9.67 -8.29
N TYR A 13 -3.53 -9.73 -8.75
CA TYR A 13 -4.61 -10.47 -8.09
C TYR A 13 -4.26 -11.94 -7.86
N LYS A 14 -3.50 -12.56 -8.77
CA LYS A 14 -3.11 -13.97 -8.64
C LYS A 14 -2.21 -14.18 -7.43
N LYS A 15 -1.19 -13.36 -7.26
CA LYS A 15 -0.30 -13.44 -6.09
C LYS A 15 -1.04 -13.05 -4.81
N TYR A 16 -1.90 -12.04 -4.86
CA TYR A 16 -2.72 -11.66 -3.72
C TYR A 16 -3.55 -12.84 -3.17
N ILE A 17 -4.28 -13.55 -4.03
CA ILE A 17 -5.06 -14.72 -3.61
C ILE A 17 -4.16 -15.85 -3.09
N GLN A 18 -2.98 -16.05 -3.68
CA GLN A 18 -2.04 -17.06 -3.23
C GLN A 18 -1.50 -16.80 -1.81
N ILE A 19 -1.57 -15.56 -1.27
CA ILE A 19 -1.22 -15.29 0.12
C ILE A 19 -2.04 -16.19 1.04
N PHE A 20 -3.36 -16.16 0.91
CA PHE A 20 -4.29 -16.86 1.80
C PHE A 20 -4.08 -18.36 1.81
N ASP A 21 -3.83 -18.95 0.63
CA ASP A 21 -3.51 -20.39 0.51
C ASP A 21 -2.15 -20.72 1.16
N LYS A 22 -1.13 -19.89 0.91
CA LYS A 22 0.24 -20.13 1.40
C LYS A 22 0.37 -20.07 2.92
N ILE A 23 -0.41 -19.20 3.56
CA ILE A 23 -0.36 -19.03 5.02
C ILE A 23 -1.49 -19.81 5.73
N ASN A 24 -2.38 -20.49 5.01
CA ASN A 24 -3.60 -21.10 5.52
C ASN A 24 -4.41 -20.10 6.36
N PHE A 25 -4.65 -18.92 5.78
CA PHE A 25 -5.29 -17.77 6.44
C PHE A 25 -6.70 -18.12 6.92
N THR A 26 -7.00 -17.74 8.15
CA THR A 26 -8.30 -18.00 8.80
C THR A 26 -8.91 -16.71 9.35
N ASP A 27 -10.16 -16.76 9.79
CA ASP A 27 -10.85 -15.61 10.38
C ASP A 27 -10.20 -15.12 11.70
N ASP A 28 -9.36 -15.95 12.34
CA ASP A 28 -8.61 -15.58 13.55
C ASP A 28 -7.30 -14.82 13.23
N ASP A 29 -6.86 -14.81 11.98
CA ASP A 29 -5.62 -14.16 11.58
C ASP A 29 -5.88 -12.74 11.09
N THR A 30 -4.84 -11.90 11.06
CA THR A 30 -4.91 -10.54 10.51
C THR A 30 -3.81 -10.35 9.46
N LEU A 31 -4.18 -9.77 8.33
CA LEU A 31 -3.24 -9.36 7.28
C LEU A 31 -3.25 -7.83 7.13
N TYR A 32 -2.13 -7.18 7.44
CA TYR A 32 -1.91 -5.77 7.12
C TYR A 32 -1.33 -5.65 5.71
N VAL A 33 -1.91 -4.76 4.90
CA VAL A 33 -1.44 -4.45 3.55
C VAL A 33 -0.95 -3.00 3.52
N LEU A 34 0.36 -2.81 3.39
CA LEU A 34 0.99 -1.50 3.51
C LEU A 34 0.94 -0.70 2.20
N GLY A 35 -0.24 -0.58 1.61
CA GLY A 35 -0.49 0.21 0.41
C GLY A 35 0.04 -0.38 -0.89
N ASP A 36 -0.11 0.42 -1.95
CA ASP A 36 0.24 0.11 -3.33
C ASP A 36 -0.38 -1.22 -3.81
N VAL A 37 -1.68 -1.36 -3.52
CA VAL A 37 -2.51 -2.48 -3.97
C VAL A 37 -2.86 -2.34 -5.45
N VAL A 38 -3.09 -1.09 -5.88
CA VAL A 38 -3.54 -0.74 -7.23
C VAL A 38 -2.38 -0.46 -8.19
N ASP A 39 -2.72 -0.28 -9.46
CA ASP A 39 -1.86 0.14 -10.56
C ASP A 39 -0.90 -0.96 -11.09
N ARG A 40 -0.31 -0.70 -12.25
CA ARG A 40 0.60 -1.57 -13.00
C ARG A 40 -0.05 -2.86 -13.51
N GLY A 41 -0.52 -3.72 -12.62
CA GLY A 41 -1.22 -4.96 -12.97
C GLY A 41 -2.66 -4.76 -13.46
N THR A 42 -3.35 -5.87 -13.72
CA THR A 42 -4.72 -5.89 -14.29
C THR A 42 -5.74 -6.51 -13.33
N GLY A 43 -5.54 -6.38 -12.03
CA GLY A 43 -6.43 -6.94 -11.01
C GLY A 43 -6.66 -6.01 -9.83
N SER A 44 -6.35 -4.71 -9.98
CA SER A 44 -6.48 -3.70 -8.92
C SER A 44 -7.87 -3.69 -8.32
N ILE A 45 -8.90 -3.58 -9.15
CA ILE A 45 -10.29 -3.53 -8.70
C ILE A 45 -10.74 -4.87 -8.07
N LYS A 46 -10.25 -5.99 -8.59
CA LYS A 46 -10.58 -7.31 -8.00
C LYS A 46 -9.99 -7.47 -6.60
N ILE A 47 -8.79 -6.94 -6.38
CA ILE A 47 -8.14 -6.96 -5.06
C ILE A 47 -8.95 -6.10 -4.11
N LEU A 48 -9.28 -4.85 -4.47
CA LEU A 48 -10.07 -3.95 -3.63
C LEU A 48 -11.42 -4.58 -3.26
N LEU A 49 -12.15 -5.15 -4.22
CA LEU A 49 -13.43 -5.80 -3.96
C LEU A 49 -13.31 -7.04 -3.05
N ASP A 50 -12.22 -7.81 -3.15
CA ASP A 50 -11.97 -8.93 -2.25
C ASP A 50 -11.61 -8.44 -0.85
N MET A 51 -10.76 -7.42 -0.74
CA MET A 51 -10.39 -6.81 0.55
C MET A 51 -11.61 -6.23 1.28
N MET A 52 -12.52 -5.56 0.58
CA MET A 52 -13.78 -5.05 1.15
C MET A 52 -14.64 -6.15 1.79
N CYS A 53 -14.52 -7.40 1.33
CA CYS A 53 -15.24 -8.54 1.86
C CYS A 53 -14.54 -9.22 3.05
N ARG A 54 -13.32 -8.78 3.41
CA ARG A 54 -12.50 -9.42 4.45
C ARG A 54 -12.28 -8.47 5.63
N PHE A 55 -13.00 -8.69 6.71
CA PHE A 55 -12.90 -7.85 7.92
C PHE A 55 -11.53 -7.89 8.61
N ASN A 56 -10.69 -8.87 8.28
CA ASN A 56 -9.39 -9.11 8.89
C ASN A 56 -8.21 -8.86 7.93
N VAL A 57 -8.48 -8.18 6.80
CA VAL A 57 -7.45 -7.61 5.92
C VAL A 57 -7.49 -6.10 6.09
N ILE A 58 -6.46 -5.54 6.68
CA ILE A 58 -6.40 -4.13 7.11
C ILE A 58 -5.51 -3.35 6.16
N PRO A 59 -6.07 -2.43 5.36
CA PRO A 59 -5.30 -1.61 4.43
C PRO A 59 -4.66 -0.40 5.11
N ILE A 60 -3.43 -0.10 4.71
CA ILE A 60 -2.76 1.17 4.93
C ILE A 60 -2.62 1.86 3.58
N ILE A 61 -2.81 3.17 3.54
CA ILE A 61 -2.79 3.91 2.28
C ILE A 61 -1.36 4.00 1.72
N GLY A 62 -1.21 3.71 0.42
CA GLY A 62 -0.02 3.98 -0.36
C GLY A 62 -0.18 5.21 -1.26
N ASN A 63 0.91 5.63 -1.88
CA ASN A 63 0.85 6.76 -2.81
C ASN A 63 0.04 6.42 -4.09
N HIS A 64 -0.04 5.15 -4.47
CA HIS A 64 -0.85 4.73 -5.62
C HIS A 64 -2.35 4.82 -5.32
N GLU A 65 -2.82 4.42 -4.13
CA GLU A 65 -4.20 4.64 -3.71
C GLU A 65 -4.54 6.13 -3.62
N TYR A 66 -3.62 6.94 -3.09
CA TYR A 66 -3.81 8.39 -2.97
C TYR A 66 -3.99 9.05 -4.35
N MET A 67 -3.13 8.71 -5.33
CA MET A 67 -3.25 9.19 -6.70
C MET A 67 -4.53 8.69 -7.37
N ALA A 68 -4.86 7.41 -7.21
CA ALA A 68 -6.06 6.81 -7.77
C ALA A 68 -7.32 7.50 -7.22
N TYR A 69 -7.42 7.68 -5.90
CA TYR A 69 -8.54 8.35 -5.27
C TYR A 69 -8.71 9.78 -5.78
N TYR A 70 -7.62 10.57 -5.87
CA TYR A 70 -7.65 11.94 -6.39
C TYR A 70 -8.26 12.04 -7.78
N VAL A 71 -7.95 11.09 -8.67
CA VAL A 71 -8.48 11.07 -10.03
C VAL A 71 -9.88 10.46 -10.10
N LEU A 72 -10.07 9.29 -9.48
CA LEU A 72 -11.29 8.51 -9.58
C LEU A 72 -12.49 9.20 -8.91
N SER A 73 -12.27 9.93 -7.81
CA SER A 73 -13.33 10.68 -7.12
C SER A 73 -13.98 11.73 -8.06
N LYS A 74 -13.18 12.41 -8.90
CA LYS A 74 -13.69 13.36 -9.89
C LYS A 74 -14.51 12.72 -10.99
N LEU A 75 -14.27 11.45 -11.31
CA LEU A 75 -14.96 10.74 -12.39
C LEU A 75 -16.35 10.21 -12.00
N VAL A 76 -16.73 10.30 -10.73
CA VAL A 76 -18.07 9.92 -10.23
C VAL A 76 -18.93 11.13 -9.85
N GLU A 77 -18.35 12.33 -9.84
CA GLU A 77 -19.09 13.56 -9.59
C GLU A 77 -20.14 13.82 -10.68
N GLU A 78 -21.25 14.45 -10.31
CA GLU A 78 -22.26 14.91 -11.27
C GLU A 78 -21.64 15.96 -12.19
N ILE A 79 -21.97 15.90 -13.50
CA ILE A 79 -21.45 16.86 -14.48
C ILE A 79 -22.21 18.19 -14.32
N THR A 80 -21.56 19.15 -13.68
CA THR A 80 -22.01 20.54 -13.50
C THR A 80 -20.97 21.51 -14.08
N GLU A 81 -21.29 22.78 -14.14
CA GLU A 81 -20.30 23.81 -14.54
C GLU A 81 -19.13 23.85 -13.55
N GLU A 82 -19.38 23.63 -12.26
CA GLU A 82 -18.38 23.63 -11.20
C GLU A 82 -17.44 22.42 -11.33
N THR A 83 -18.00 21.20 -11.52
CA THR A 83 -17.19 19.99 -11.71
C THR A 83 -16.39 20.08 -13.01
N LEU A 84 -16.94 20.62 -14.08
CA LEU A 84 -16.19 20.85 -15.33
C LEU A 84 -15.03 21.84 -15.12
N ALA A 85 -15.22 22.90 -14.34
CA ALA A 85 -14.16 23.85 -14.00
C ALA A 85 -13.07 23.23 -13.12
N SER A 86 -13.37 22.18 -12.35
CA SER A 86 -12.39 21.45 -11.54
C SER A 86 -11.43 20.59 -12.36
N PHE A 87 -11.74 20.28 -13.62
CA PHE A 87 -10.83 19.62 -14.58
C PHE A 87 -9.82 20.62 -15.15
N ASN A 88 -9.15 21.33 -14.23
CA ASN A 88 -8.13 22.31 -14.57
C ASN A 88 -6.80 21.66 -14.98
N GLU A 89 -5.79 22.48 -15.29
CA GLU A 89 -4.46 22.01 -15.72
C GLU A 89 -3.80 21.11 -14.67
N ASP A 90 -3.88 21.47 -13.39
CA ASP A 90 -3.27 20.69 -12.30
C ASP A 90 -3.90 19.31 -12.19
N PHE A 91 -5.22 19.20 -12.30
CA PHE A 91 -5.92 17.92 -12.34
C PHE A 91 -5.48 17.06 -13.54
N LEU A 92 -5.40 17.66 -14.72
CA LEU A 92 -5.00 16.94 -15.94
C LEU A 92 -3.54 16.44 -15.84
N VAL A 93 -2.64 17.26 -15.30
CA VAL A 93 -1.25 16.86 -15.05
C VAL A 93 -1.20 15.71 -14.04
N GLY A 94 -1.93 15.79 -12.94
CA GLY A 94 -2.01 14.71 -11.95
C GLY A 94 -2.57 13.41 -12.54
N MET A 95 -3.64 13.48 -13.32
CA MET A 95 -4.23 12.34 -14.02
C MET A 95 -3.24 11.69 -15.01
N LEU A 96 -2.54 12.50 -15.81
CA LEU A 96 -1.54 11.99 -16.77
C LEU A 96 -0.34 11.36 -16.06
N SER A 97 0.14 11.98 -14.98
CA SER A 97 1.22 11.41 -14.18
C SER A 97 0.80 10.07 -13.56
N TRP A 98 -0.41 9.99 -12.97
CA TRP A 98 -0.89 8.73 -12.43
C TRP A 98 -1.05 7.65 -13.52
N THR A 99 -1.72 7.96 -14.63
CA THR A 99 -2.02 6.95 -15.66
C THR A 99 -0.80 6.50 -16.44
N ASN A 100 0.07 7.44 -16.88
CA ASN A 100 1.14 7.15 -17.83
C ASN A 100 2.47 6.81 -17.15
N GLU A 101 2.77 7.48 -16.01
CA GLU A 101 4.07 7.33 -15.35
C GLU A 101 4.01 6.33 -14.19
N ASN A 102 2.85 6.23 -13.52
CA ASN A 102 2.68 5.39 -12.34
C ASN A 102 1.87 4.10 -12.60
N GLY A 103 1.40 3.88 -13.83
CA GLY A 103 0.73 2.65 -14.23
C GLY A 103 -0.75 2.56 -13.88
N GLY A 104 -1.42 3.71 -13.63
CA GLY A 104 -2.83 3.79 -13.26
C GLY A 104 -3.81 3.49 -14.41
N GLU A 105 -3.33 3.40 -15.66
CA GLU A 105 -4.18 3.17 -16.83
C GLU A 105 -5.07 1.92 -16.70
N ASN A 106 -4.51 0.81 -16.16
CA ASN A 106 -5.26 -0.43 -15.98
C ASN A 106 -6.32 -0.27 -14.89
N THR A 107 -5.98 0.34 -13.76
CA THR A 107 -6.92 0.64 -12.66
C THR A 107 -8.08 1.50 -13.15
N LEU A 108 -7.79 2.55 -13.91
CA LEU A 108 -8.80 3.41 -14.51
C LEU A 108 -9.75 2.63 -15.45
N LYS A 109 -9.19 1.81 -16.34
CA LYS A 109 -9.98 0.96 -17.26
C LYS A 109 -10.87 -0.04 -16.56
N GLU A 110 -10.39 -0.62 -15.46
CA GLU A 110 -11.17 -1.55 -14.64
C GLU A 110 -12.29 -0.81 -13.91
N PHE A 111 -12.00 0.33 -13.28
CA PHE A 111 -12.95 1.17 -12.57
C PHE A 111 -14.08 1.65 -13.48
N GLN A 112 -13.78 2.07 -14.72
CA GLN A 112 -14.77 2.52 -15.70
C GLN A 112 -15.80 1.45 -16.11
N LYS A 113 -15.49 0.15 -15.94
CA LYS A 113 -16.42 -0.95 -16.24
C LYS A 113 -17.43 -1.21 -15.13
N LEU A 114 -17.23 -0.63 -13.95
CA LEU A 114 -18.13 -0.80 -12.81
C LEU A 114 -19.41 0.04 -12.96
N SER A 115 -20.46 -0.40 -12.29
CA SER A 115 -21.63 0.43 -12.02
C SER A 115 -21.27 1.63 -11.17
N LEU A 116 -22.10 2.69 -11.21
CA LEU A 116 -21.86 3.88 -10.38
C LEU A 116 -21.83 3.52 -8.88
N GLU A 117 -22.73 2.66 -8.43
CA GLU A 117 -22.79 2.16 -7.06
C GLU A 117 -21.47 1.49 -6.62
N ASN A 118 -20.92 0.60 -7.46
CA ASN A 118 -19.66 -0.07 -7.15
C ASN A 118 -18.46 0.91 -7.20
N ARG A 119 -18.50 1.93 -8.07
CA ARG A 119 -17.48 2.97 -8.08
C ARG A 119 -17.49 3.77 -6.77
N GLN A 120 -18.67 4.15 -6.30
CA GLN A 120 -18.83 4.86 -5.04
C GLN A 120 -18.36 4.01 -3.86
N ALA A 121 -18.76 2.73 -3.81
CA ALA A 121 -18.32 1.81 -2.75
C ALA A 121 -16.78 1.65 -2.69
N ILE A 122 -16.11 1.60 -3.84
CA ILE A 122 -14.64 1.55 -3.88
C ILE A 122 -14.02 2.85 -3.36
N LEU A 123 -14.58 4.01 -3.72
CA LEU A 123 -14.07 5.30 -3.23
C LEU A 123 -14.26 5.43 -1.71
N GLU A 124 -15.43 5.08 -1.19
CA GLU A 124 -15.71 5.02 0.24
C GLU A 124 -14.71 4.09 0.96
N TYR A 125 -14.43 2.92 0.39
CA TYR A 125 -13.45 2.00 0.95
C TYR A 125 -12.02 2.56 0.94
N LEU A 126 -11.60 3.25 -0.12
CA LEU A 126 -10.27 3.90 -0.17
C LEU A 126 -10.12 5.01 0.89
N GLU A 127 -11.22 5.69 1.27
CA GLU A 127 -11.23 6.66 2.36
C GLU A 127 -11.01 6.03 3.75
N GLU A 128 -11.32 4.75 3.91
CA GLU A 128 -11.11 4.02 5.16
C GLU A 128 -9.64 3.61 5.38
N PHE A 129 -8.77 3.70 4.35
CA PHE A 129 -7.37 3.34 4.48
C PHE A 129 -6.65 4.26 5.46
N THR A 130 -6.04 3.68 6.49
CA THR A 130 -5.30 4.44 7.50
C THR A 130 -3.90 4.83 7.00
N PRO A 131 -3.32 5.96 7.45
CA PRO A 131 -1.97 6.33 7.05
C PRO A 131 -0.88 5.48 7.71
N TYR A 132 -1.16 4.89 8.86
CA TYR A 132 -0.26 4.01 9.62
C TYR A 132 -1.05 3.17 10.63
N GLU A 133 -0.39 2.13 11.15
CA GLU A 133 -0.85 1.36 12.29
C GLU A 133 0.29 1.17 13.32
N GLU A 134 -0.06 1.25 14.61
CA GLU A 134 0.83 0.84 15.71
C GLU A 134 0.27 -0.44 16.33
N ILE A 135 1.04 -1.50 16.29
CA ILE A 135 0.62 -2.81 16.80
C ILE A 135 1.68 -3.41 17.73
N ARG A 136 1.25 -4.29 18.62
CA ARG A 136 2.15 -5.03 19.50
C ARG A 136 1.99 -6.53 19.33
N VAL A 137 3.07 -7.22 18.98
CA VAL A 137 3.09 -8.67 18.76
C VAL A 137 4.20 -9.28 19.61
N ASN A 138 3.87 -10.26 20.46
CA ASN A 138 4.82 -10.96 21.32
C ASN A 138 5.75 -10.02 22.12
N GLY A 139 5.23 -8.89 22.58
CA GLY A 139 5.99 -7.92 23.38
C GLY A 139 6.82 -6.92 22.57
N THR A 140 6.88 -7.04 21.25
CA THR A 140 7.54 -6.10 20.34
C THR A 140 6.53 -5.12 19.76
N ASP A 141 6.85 -3.83 19.78
CA ASP A 141 6.04 -2.76 19.17
C ASP A 141 6.47 -2.55 17.72
N TYR A 142 5.50 -2.50 16.82
CA TYR A 142 5.70 -2.27 15.40
C TYR A 142 4.96 -1.01 14.97
N ILE A 143 5.56 -0.28 14.04
CA ILE A 143 4.93 0.80 13.29
C ILE A 143 4.85 0.34 11.85
N LEU A 144 3.64 0.27 11.32
CA LEU A 144 3.34 -0.09 9.94
C LEU A 144 2.99 1.19 9.19
N VAL A 145 3.73 1.51 8.13
CA VAL A 145 3.49 2.69 7.29
C VAL A 145 3.95 2.38 5.86
N HIS A 146 3.32 2.98 4.87
CA HIS A 146 3.63 2.65 3.48
C HIS A 146 5.08 2.92 3.11
N SER A 147 5.55 4.17 3.18
CA SER A 147 6.88 4.53 2.63
C SER A 147 7.94 4.86 3.67
N GLY A 148 7.52 5.26 4.85
CA GLY A 148 8.39 5.73 5.92
C GLY A 148 7.90 7.03 6.54
N LEU A 149 8.82 7.78 7.16
CA LEU A 149 8.51 9.02 7.87
C LEU A 149 9.47 10.11 7.40
N SER A 150 9.00 11.00 6.51
CA SER A 150 9.77 12.19 6.13
C SER A 150 9.92 13.15 7.31
N ASN A 151 11.03 13.86 7.36
CA ASN A 151 11.31 14.81 8.47
C ASN A 151 11.23 14.15 9.85
N PHE A 152 11.66 12.90 9.95
CA PHE A 152 11.61 12.11 11.16
C PHE A 152 12.28 12.80 12.35
N LYS A 153 11.58 12.82 13.48
CA LYS A 153 12.09 13.16 14.82
C LYS A 153 11.61 12.11 15.81
N GLU A 154 12.50 11.59 16.65
CA GLU A 154 12.23 10.48 17.57
C GLU A 154 10.99 10.68 18.46
N ASN A 155 10.70 11.93 18.86
CA ASN A 155 9.59 12.28 19.73
C ASN A 155 8.41 12.95 18.99
N LYS A 156 8.41 12.98 17.65
CA LYS A 156 7.28 13.51 16.86
C LYS A 156 6.16 12.48 16.90
N PRO A 157 4.96 12.81 17.42
CA PRO A 157 3.82 11.89 17.40
C PRO A 157 3.45 11.49 15.97
N LEU A 158 3.02 10.24 15.75
CA LEU A 158 2.69 9.76 14.39
C LEU A 158 1.52 10.51 13.78
N ASP A 159 0.52 10.86 14.56
CA ASP A 159 -0.64 11.66 14.14
C ASP A 159 -0.32 13.10 13.72
N SER A 160 0.91 13.57 13.97
CA SER A 160 1.38 14.89 13.57
C SER A 160 2.12 14.91 12.22
N TYR A 161 2.32 13.74 11.60
CA TYR A 161 2.84 13.65 10.23
C TYR A 161 1.70 13.87 9.23
N THR A 162 2.00 14.56 8.14
CA THR A 162 1.06 14.63 7.01
C THR A 162 1.03 13.31 6.25
N ILE A 163 -0.04 13.08 5.51
CA ILE A 163 -0.14 11.90 4.65
C ILE A 163 1.04 11.82 3.67
N ASP A 164 1.42 12.95 3.06
CA ASP A 164 2.56 13.02 2.13
C ASP A 164 3.88 12.60 2.78
N GLU A 165 4.09 12.94 4.06
CA GLU A 165 5.27 12.53 4.82
C GLU A 165 5.35 11.02 5.05
N MET A 166 4.21 10.31 4.90
CA MET A 166 4.08 8.86 5.16
C MET A 166 3.99 8.00 3.90
N ILE A 167 3.54 8.58 2.76
CA ILE A 167 3.33 7.81 1.52
C ILE A 167 4.38 8.08 0.44
N TRP A 168 5.20 9.16 0.55
CA TRP A 168 6.23 9.52 -0.42
C TRP A 168 7.65 9.49 0.15
N ALA A 169 7.82 9.13 1.41
CA ALA A 169 9.14 9.11 2.04
C ALA A 169 10.09 8.13 1.33
N ARG A 170 11.38 8.48 1.30
CA ARG A 170 12.45 7.53 0.98
C ARG A 170 13.22 7.28 2.27
N ALA A 171 12.85 6.21 2.95
CA ALA A 171 13.44 5.86 4.23
C ALA A 171 14.94 5.53 4.09
N ASP A 172 15.74 5.98 5.06
CA ASP A 172 17.15 5.62 5.15
C ASP A 172 17.29 4.34 5.99
N TYR A 173 17.52 3.23 5.34
CA TYR A 173 17.65 1.92 5.98
C TYR A 173 18.96 1.75 6.76
N ASN A 174 19.93 2.68 6.66
CA ASN A 174 21.14 2.69 7.50
C ASN A 174 20.90 3.38 8.84
N LYS A 175 19.72 3.98 9.04
CA LYS A 175 19.33 4.71 10.24
C LYS A 175 18.45 3.88 11.15
N ILE A 176 18.68 3.94 12.45
CA ILE A 176 17.71 3.45 13.45
C ILE A 176 16.71 4.59 13.70
N TYR A 177 15.46 4.39 13.29
CA TYR A 177 14.38 5.35 13.54
C TYR A 177 13.93 5.28 15.00
N TYR A 178 13.61 4.08 15.47
CA TYR A 178 13.17 3.84 16.85
C TYR A 178 14.06 2.80 17.52
N LYS A 179 14.45 3.08 18.76
CA LYS A 179 15.30 2.14 19.53
C LYS A 179 14.52 0.92 20.04
N ASN A 180 13.23 1.14 20.36
CA ASN A 180 12.39 0.14 21.05
C ASN A 180 11.19 -0.32 20.20
N LYS A 181 11.08 0.14 18.95
CA LYS A 181 10.02 -0.27 18.02
C LYS A 181 10.66 -0.68 16.69
N ILE A 182 9.98 -1.51 15.94
CA ILE A 182 10.37 -1.89 14.58
C ILE A 182 9.48 -1.14 13.60
N LEU A 183 10.09 -0.43 12.66
CA LEU A 183 9.40 0.22 11.55
C LEU A 183 9.29 -0.78 10.39
N ILE A 184 8.10 -0.95 9.80
CA ILE A 184 7.89 -1.78 8.60
C ILE A 184 7.39 -0.91 7.48
N THR A 185 8.05 -0.97 6.32
CA THR A 185 7.71 -0.15 5.14
C THR A 185 7.75 -0.95 3.84
N GLY A 186 6.94 -0.50 2.86
CA GLY A 186 6.99 -0.88 1.46
C GLY A 186 7.60 0.20 0.58
N HIS A 187 6.95 0.51 -0.56
CA HIS A 187 7.18 1.63 -1.45
C HIS A 187 8.54 1.66 -2.18
N THR A 188 9.62 1.37 -1.49
CA THR A 188 10.94 1.33 -2.09
C THR A 188 11.39 -0.11 -2.25
N PRO A 189 11.43 -0.63 -3.49
CA PRO A 189 11.84 -2.01 -3.72
C PRO A 189 13.21 -2.33 -3.11
N VAL A 190 13.33 -3.48 -2.47
CA VAL A 190 14.60 -3.93 -1.84
C VAL A 190 15.76 -3.91 -2.84
N SER A 191 15.47 -4.17 -4.10
CA SER A 191 16.49 -4.07 -5.18
C SER A 191 17.06 -2.65 -5.36
N VAL A 192 16.25 -1.62 -5.10
CA VAL A 192 16.68 -0.23 -5.13
C VAL A 192 17.47 0.10 -3.87
N ILE A 193 16.99 -0.34 -2.69
CA ILE A 193 17.67 -0.11 -1.40
C ILE A 193 19.09 -0.68 -1.41
N LEU A 194 19.24 -1.90 -1.92
CA LEU A 194 20.52 -2.62 -1.95
C LEU A 194 21.38 -2.30 -3.18
N ASN A 195 20.85 -1.52 -4.14
CA ASN A 195 21.45 -1.32 -5.46
C ASN A 195 21.82 -2.66 -6.14
N ASP A 196 20.95 -3.65 -5.99
CA ASP A 196 21.08 -5.00 -6.55
C ASP A 196 19.77 -5.40 -7.24
N ILE A 197 19.80 -5.40 -8.58
CA ILE A 197 18.63 -5.71 -9.40
C ILE A 197 18.06 -7.11 -9.12
N SER A 198 18.85 -8.04 -8.61
CA SER A 198 18.44 -9.41 -8.29
C SER A 198 17.76 -9.54 -6.93
N ALA A 199 17.88 -8.54 -6.06
CA ALA A 199 17.28 -8.58 -4.73
C ALA A 199 15.75 -8.54 -4.83
N ASP A 200 15.10 -9.51 -4.21
CA ASP A 200 13.66 -9.74 -4.26
C ASP A 200 13.10 -10.32 -2.95
N LYS A 201 13.84 -10.14 -1.83
CA LYS A 201 13.48 -10.65 -0.50
C LYS A 201 13.42 -9.53 0.52
N ILE A 202 12.64 -9.75 1.57
CA ILE A 202 12.49 -8.84 2.70
C ILE A 202 13.85 -8.49 3.29
N LEU A 203 14.11 -7.21 3.49
CA LEU A 203 15.32 -6.70 4.11
C LEU A 203 15.03 -6.31 5.56
N LYS A 204 15.84 -6.82 6.49
CA LYS A 204 15.74 -6.51 7.93
C LYS A 204 17.07 -5.94 8.41
N GLN A 205 17.07 -4.67 8.81
CA GLN A 205 18.26 -4.04 9.41
C GLN A 205 17.85 -2.80 10.24
N ASN A 206 18.63 -2.49 11.26
CA ASN A 206 18.50 -1.24 12.02
C ASN A 206 17.09 -0.99 12.61
N ASN A 207 16.43 -2.03 13.14
CA ASN A 207 15.02 -1.98 13.59
C ASN A 207 14.05 -1.49 12.50
N HIS A 208 14.39 -1.77 11.24
CA HIS A 208 13.58 -1.43 10.08
C HIS A 208 13.45 -2.64 9.16
N ILE A 209 12.25 -2.89 8.66
CA ILE A 209 11.94 -3.98 7.72
C ILE A 209 11.39 -3.36 6.44
N ALA A 210 12.10 -3.57 5.32
CA ALA A 210 11.60 -3.28 3.99
C ALA A 210 10.92 -4.52 3.41
N ILE A 211 9.63 -4.42 3.08
CA ILE A 211 8.83 -5.56 2.64
C ILE A 211 8.47 -5.53 1.15
N ASP A 212 8.72 -4.42 0.44
CA ASP A 212 8.54 -4.36 -1.01
C ASP A 212 9.61 -5.18 -1.73
N CYS A 213 9.25 -6.40 -2.10
CA CYS A 213 10.11 -7.33 -2.82
C CYS A 213 10.08 -7.14 -4.35
N GLY A 214 9.36 -6.12 -4.84
CA GLY A 214 9.29 -5.78 -6.27
C GLY A 214 8.18 -6.51 -7.03
N CYS A 215 7.07 -6.87 -6.39
CA CYS A 215 5.94 -7.54 -7.03
C CYS A 215 5.43 -6.76 -8.25
N GLY A 216 5.26 -5.45 -8.14
CA GLY A 216 4.86 -4.57 -9.25
C GLY A 216 5.83 -4.54 -10.44
N TYR A 217 6.99 -5.16 -10.33
CA TYR A 217 8.02 -5.33 -11.37
C TYR A 217 8.23 -6.80 -11.74
N GLY A 218 7.26 -7.67 -11.41
CA GLY A 218 7.30 -9.10 -11.76
C GLY A 218 8.20 -9.96 -10.87
N LYS A 219 8.63 -9.43 -9.71
CA LYS A 219 9.40 -10.15 -8.69
C LYS A 219 8.48 -10.74 -7.61
N ASN A 220 9.05 -11.19 -6.51
CA ASN A 220 8.30 -11.77 -5.42
C ASN A 220 7.32 -10.78 -4.78
N LEU A 221 6.21 -11.31 -4.27
CA LEU A 221 5.39 -10.65 -3.25
C LEU A 221 5.83 -11.20 -1.90
N GLY A 222 6.37 -10.34 -1.03
CA GLY A 222 6.80 -10.70 0.30
C GLY A 222 5.66 -10.66 1.31
N VAL A 223 5.56 -11.68 2.16
CA VAL A 223 4.65 -11.73 3.31
C VAL A 223 5.47 -12.08 4.54
N LEU A 224 5.33 -11.29 5.61
CA LEU A 224 6.00 -11.52 6.89
C LEU A 224 4.99 -11.89 7.96
N CYS A 225 5.18 -13.04 8.62
CA CYS A 225 4.47 -13.38 9.84
C CYS A 225 5.19 -12.73 11.04
N LEU A 226 4.53 -11.82 11.75
CA LEU A 226 5.15 -11.11 12.88
C LEU A 226 5.29 -11.96 14.13
N ASP A 227 4.44 -12.98 14.31
CA ASP A 227 4.51 -13.88 15.46
C ASP A 227 5.75 -14.76 15.47
N THR A 228 6.21 -15.17 14.29
CA THR A 228 7.31 -16.11 14.09
C THR A 228 8.51 -15.51 13.37
N MET A 229 8.36 -14.31 12.82
CA MET A 229 9.32 -13.65 11.92
C MET A 229 9.63 -14.46 10.65
N LYS A 230 8.73 -15.39 10.27
CA LYS A 230 8.85 -16.21 9.06
C LYS A 230 8.49 -15.38 7.84
N GLU A 231 9.36 -15.43 6.84
CA GLU A 231 9.17 -14.83 5.53
C GLU A 231 8.56 -15.85 4.57
N ILE A 232 7.59 -15.40 3.77
CA ILE A 232 6.90 -16.18 2.76
C ILE A 232 6.96 -15.39 1.46
N TYR A 233 7.21 -16.08 0.35
CA TYR A 233 7.36 -15.46 -0.97
C TYR A 233 6.42 -16.13 -1.98
N ILE A 234 5.84 -15.30 -2.86
CA ILE A 234 4.86 -15.69 -3.88
C ILE A 234 5.31 -15.16 -5.24
#